data_a4c15b6ed15e34fef5e7e2c88fafdeb9
#
_entry.id   a4c15b6ed15e34fef5e7e2c88fafdeb9
#
_cell.length_a   1.000
_cell.length_b   1.000
_cell.length_c   1.000
_cell.angle_alpha   90.00
_cell.angle_beta   90.00
_cell.angle_gamma   90.00
#
_symmetry.space_group_name_H-M   'P 1'
#
loop_
_entity.id
_entity.type
_entity.pdbx_description
1 polymer ?
#
loop_
_entity_poly.entity_id
_entity_poly.type
_entity_poly.pdbx_seq_one_letter_code
_entity_poly.pdbx_strand_id
1 'polypeptide(L)'
;MKIRIKGNTIRLRLVRTEVKQLQEQGYVEEKTDFSSSEFSYRLEAKEGIKGLEAQFSSNKITIYLPKSEALIWYDTDQITYKNNFEK
;
A
#
# COMPACT_ATOMS: atom_id res chain seq x y z
N MET A 1 8.78 1.85 0.41
CA MET A 1 7.64 1.42 -0.43
C MET A 1 7.62 2.21 -1.71
N LYS A 2 7.46 1.53 -2.82
CA LYS A 2 7.26 2.21 -4.10
C LYS A 2 5.84 2.02 -4.57
N ILE A 3 5.24 3.08 -5.09
CA ILE A 3 3.92 3.01 -5.67
C ILE A 3 4.00 3.48 -7.13
N ARG A 4 3.36 2.73 -8.00
CA ARG A 4 3.31 3.06 -9.43
C ARG A 4 1.86 3.05 -9.87
N ILE A 5 1.43 4.16 -10.45
CA ILE A 5 0.06 4.32 -10.90
C ILE A 5 0.06 4.52 -12.41
N LYS A 6 -0.75 3.72 -13.10
CA LYS A 6 -0.94 3.87 -14.54
C LYS A 6 -2.40 3.59 -14.86
N GLY A 7 -3.11 4.64 -15.34
CA GLY A 7 -4.55 4.51 -15.55
C GLY A 7 -5.23 4.08 -14.27
N ASN A 8 -5.95 2.98 -14.32
CA ASN A 8 -6.66 2.42 -13.16
C ASN A 8 -5.88 1.30 -12.48
N THR A 9 -4.58 1.23 -12.73
CA THR A 9 -3.74 0.18 -12.15
C THR A 9 -2.80 0.79 -11.13
N ILE A 10 -2.74 0.20 -9.95
CA ILE A 10 -1.79 0.58 -8.91
C ILE A 10 -0.91 -0.61 -8.59
N ARG A 11 0.39 -0.39 -8.59
CA ARG A 11 1.37 -1.43 -8.27
C ARG A 11 2.19 -0.97 -7.08
N LEU A 12 2.32 -1.84 -6.10
CA LEU A 12 3.06 -1.57 -4.88
C LEU A 12 4.25 -2.51 -4.78
N ARG A 13 5.38 -1.98 -4.34
CA ARG A 13 6.58 -2.77 -4.12
C ARG A 13 7.15 -2.44 -2.75
N LEU A 14 7.32 -3.44 -1.92
CA LEU A 14 7.85 -3.29 -0.58
C LEU A 14 9.13 -4.12 -0.45
N VAL A 15 10.08 -3.60 0.34
CA VAL A 15 11.24 -4.38 0.75
C VAL A 15 10.89 -5.16 2.01
N ARG A 16 11.75 -6.10 2.39
CA ARG A 16 11.47 -7.02 3.50
C ARG A 16 11.17 -6.28 4.81
N THR A 17 11.92 -5.25 5.12
CA THR A 17 11.69 -4.49 6.35
C THR A 17 10.33 -3.83 6.39
N GLU A 18 9.86 -3.38 5.24
CA GLU A 18 8.53 -2.77 5.14
C GLU A 18 7.43 -3.81 5.27
N VAL A 19 7.63 -4.99 4.70
CA VAL A 19 6.68 -6.09 4.86
C VAL A 19 6.56 -6.46 6.33
N LYS A 20 7.69 -6.53 7.03
CA LYS A 20 7.69 -6.82 8.45
C LYS A 20 6.96 -5.74 9.24
N GLN A 21 7.18 -4.49 8.91
CA GLN A 21 6.48 -3.38 9.54
C GLN A 21 4.98 -3.48 9.33
N LEU A 22 4.57 -3.82 8.10
CA LEU A 22 3.15 -4.00 7.79
C LEU A 22 2.54 -5.10 8.64
N GLN A 23 3.26 -6.21 8.83
CA GLN A 23 2.76 -7.32 9.62
C GLN A 23 2.71 -6.99 11.11
N GLU A 24 3.68 -6.25 11.61
CA GLU A 24 3.76 -5.92 13.04
C GLU A 24 2.90 -4.74 13.43
N GLN A 25 2.86 -3.70 12.60
CA GLN A 25 2.16 -2.46 12.93
C GLN A 25 0.83 -2.30 12.19
N GLY A 26 0.63 -3.08 11.12
CA GLY A 26 -0.61 -3.01 10.36
C GLY A 26 -0.60 -2.00 9.22
N TYR A 27 0.45 -1.22 9.07
CA TYR A 27 0.51 -0.25 7.99
C TYR A 27 1.95 0.16 7.68
N VAL A 28 2.14 0.70 6.48
CA VAL A 28 3.36 1.36 6.05
C VAL A 28 2.94 2.66 5.35
N GLU A 29 3.56 3.77 5.71
CA GLU A 29 3.20 5.07 5.15
C GLU A 29 4.45 5.86 4.80
N GLU A 30 4.40 6.57 3.67
CA GLU A 30 5.48 7.47 3.27
C GLU A 30 4.89 8.79 2.80
N LYS A 31 5.69 9.84 2.95
CA LYS A 31 5.28 11.20 2.61
C LYS A 31 6.29 11.84 1.67
N THR A 32 5.79 12.70 0.79
CA THR A 32 6.62 13.49 -0.10
C THR A 32 6.23 14.97 0.07
N ASP A 33 7.22 15.79 0.38
CA ASP A 33 7.01 17.22 0.57
C ASP A 33 7.37 17.96 -0.70
N PHE A 34 6.39 18.69 -1.25
CA PHE A 34 6.56 19.47 -2.48
C PHE A 34 6.73 20.95 -2.22
N SER A 35 7.10 21.35 -1.01
CA SER A 35 7.24 22.75 -0.59
C SER A 35 5.91 23.47 -0.40
N SER A 36 5.02 23.38 -1.37
CA SER A 36 3.71 24.04 -1.27
C SER A 36 2.63 23.12 -0.71
N SER A 37 2.87 21.80 -0.78
CA SER A 37 1.91 20.83 -0.28
C SER A 37 2.62 19.51 -0.02
N GLU A 38 2.00 18.65 0.75
CA GLU A 38 2.53 17.34 1.09
C GLU A 38 1.63 16.26 0.48
N PHE A 39 2.26 15.25 -0.11
CA PHE A 39 1.56 14.10 -0.62
C PHE A 39 2.00 12.86 0.16
N SER A 40 1.05 12.03 0.55
CA SER A 40 1.39 10.81 1.28
C SER A 40 0.68 9.62 0.66
N TYR A 41 1.25 8.44 0.89
CA TYR A 41 0.64 7.19 0.48
C TYR A 41 0.86 6.16 1.57
N ARG A 42 -0.13 5.33 1.78
CA ARG A 42 -0.18 4.40 2.89
C ARG A 42 -0.73 3.07 2.43
N LEU A 43 -0.11 2.00 2.88
CA LEU A 43 -0.61 0.63 2.71
C LEU A 43 -1.00 0.12 4.08
N GLU A 44 -2.23 -0.34 4.20
CA GLU A 44 -2.76 -0.77 5.48
C GLU A 44 -3.43 -2.12 5.37
N ALA A 45 -3.15 -3.01 6.32
CA ALA A 45 -3.81 -4.30 6.40
C ALA A 45 -5.18 -4.11 7.06
N LYS A 46 -6.22 -4.68 6.45
CA LYS A 46 -7.59 -4.50 6.91
C LYS A 46 -8.30 -5.84 6.92
N GLU A 47 -9.07 -6.07 7.98
CA GLU A 47 -9.89 -7.27 8.08
C GLU A 47 -11.22 -7.08 7.35
N GLY A 48 -11.82 -8.18 6.90
CA GLY A 48 -13.16 -8.15 6.32
C GLY A 48 -13.23 -7.74 4.86
N ILE A 49 -12.09 -7.60 4.19
CA ILE A 49 -12.09 -7.31 2.76
C ILE A 49 -11.52 -8.49 1.99
N LYS A 50 -11.91 -8.64 0.74
CA LYS A 50 -11.53 -9.78 -0.07
C LYS A 50 -10.43 -9.48 -1.07
N GLY A 51 -10.14 -8.22 -1.31
CA GLY A 51 -9.10 -7.81 -2.24
C GLY A 51 -8.64 -6.42 -1.92
N LEU A 52 -7.81 -5.86 -2.79
CA LEU A 52 -7.29 -4.52 -2.59
C LEU A 52 -8.41 -3.48 -2.73
N GLU A 53 -8.38 -2.49 -1.85
CA GLU A 53 -9.24 -1.32 -1.93
C GLU A 53 -8.36 -0.09 -1.90
N ALA A 54 -8.79 0.98 -2.52
CA ALA A 54 -8.05 2.22 -2.55
C ALA A 54 -8.95 3.40 -2.26
N GLN A 55 -8.40 4.38 -1.56
CA GLN A 55 -9.10 5.62 -1.22
C GLN A 55 -8.14 6.78 -1.39
N PHE A 56 -8.64 7.88 -1.93
CA PHE A 56 -7.84 9.10 -2.06
C PHE A 56 -8.61 10.26 -1.46
N SER A 57 -7.98 10.93 -0.50
CA SER A 57 -8.54 12.15 0.09
C SER A 57 -7.43 12.93 0.78
N SER A 58 -7.57 14.26 0.83
CA SER A 58 -6.63 15.15 1.53
C SER A 58 -5.18 14.92 1.12
N ASN A 59 -4.94 14.76 -0.18
CA ASN A 59 -3.61 14.51 -0.75
C ASN A 59 -2.97 13.22 -0.23
N LYS A 60 -3.79 12.25 0.12
CA LYS A 60 -3.31 10.98 0.63
C LYS A 60 -3.99 9.82 -0.09
N ILE A 61 -3.18 8.90 -0.59
CA ILE A 61 -3.67 7.63 -1.13
C ILE A 61 -3.53 6.59 -0.04
N THR A 62 -4.63 5.93 0.30
CA THR A 62 -4.62 4.82 1.24
C THR A 62 -5.04 3.57 0.49
N ILE A 63 -4.22 2.55 0.56
CA ILE A 63 -4.51 1.27 -0.08
C ILE A 63 -4.66 0.24 1.01
N TYR A 64 -5.77 -0.49 0.98
CA TYR A 64 -6.05 -1.54 1.95
C TYR A 64 -5.87 -2.89 1.29
N LEU A 65 -5.21 -3.81 1.99
CA LEU A 65 -5.11 -5.18 1.54
C LEU A 65 -5.67 -6.09 2.64
N PRO A 66 -6.15 -7.28 2.27
CA PRO A 66 -6.66 -8.22 3.27
C PRO A 66 -5.56 -8.58 4.26
N LYS A 67 -5.89 -8.58 5.53
CA LYS A 67 -4.92 -8.88 6.58
C LYS A 67 -4.31 -10.26 6.41
N SER A 68 -5.08 -11.22 5.92
CA SER A 68 -4.56 -12.57 5.67
C SER A 68 -3.45 -12.57 4.62
N GLU A 69 -3.53 -11.70 3.62
CA GLU A 69 -2.48 -11.61 2.61
C GLU A 69 -1.23 -10.91 3.16
N ALA A 70 -1.42 -9.93 4.04
CA ALA A 70 -0.28 -9.28 4.69
C ALA A 70 0.53 -10.28 5.50
N LEU A 71 -0.13 -11.24 6.13
CA LEU A 71 0.54 -12.21 6.99
C LEU A 71 1.37 -13.22 6.20
N ILE A 72 1.03 -13.49 4.95
CA ILE A 72 1.79 -14.43 4.12
C ILE A 72 2.83 -13.73 3.25
N TRP A 73 2.87 -12.43 3.32
CA TRP A 73 3.76 -11.60 2.52
C TRP A 73 5.05 -11.34 3.30
N TYR A 74 5.89 -12.36 3.43
CA TYR A 74 7.00 -12.23 4.37
C TYR A 74 8.33 -12.83 3.91
N ASP A 75 8.34 -13.59 2.85
CA ASP A 75 9.50 -14.42 2.57
C ASP A 75 10.32 -14.00 1.36
N THR A 76 10.17 -12.77 0.91
CA THR A 76 10.94 -12.27 -0.21
C THR A 76 11.53 -10.91 0.14
N ASP A 77 12.65 -10.57 -0.48
CA ASP A 77 13.29 -9.28 -0.26
C ASP A 77 12.48 -8.14 -0.86
N GLN A 78 11.71 -8.45 -1.88
CA GLN A 78 10.99 -7.42 -2.61
C GLN A 78 9.72 -8.03 -3.19
N ILE A 79 8.59 -7.42 -2.88
CA ILE A 79 7.28 -7.93 -3.27
C ILE A 79 6.52 -6.87 -4.06
N THR A 80 5.87 -7.29 -5.13
CA THR A 80 5.01 -6.43 -5.92
C THR A 80 3.56 -6.90 -5.80
N TYR A 81 2.67 -5.99 -5.42
CA TYR A 81 1.25 -6.26 -5.38
C TYR A 81 0.57 -5.36 -6.41
N LYS A 82 -0.31 -5.95 -7.21
CA LYS A 82 -0.93 -5.25 -8.33
C LYS A 82 -2.43 -5.51 -8.33
N ASN A 83 -3.20 -4.46 -8.61
CA ASN A 83 -4.64 -4.59 -8.75
C ASN A 83 -5.17 -3.51 -9.68
N ASN A 84 -6.27 -3.81 -10.36
CA ASN A 84 -6.96 -2.87 -11.20
C ASN A 84 -8.19 -2.34 -10.46
N PHE A 85 -8.30 -1.02 -10.39
CA PHE A 85 -9.44 -0.37 -9.75
C PHE A 85 -10.36 0.17 -10.84
N GLU A 86 -11.17 -0.69 -11.41
CA GLU A 86 -12.13 -0.31 -12.44
C GLU A 86 -13.46 0.06 -11.81
N LYS A 87 -14.10 1.04 -12.39
CA LYS A 87 -15.42 1.46 -11.94
C LYS A 87 -16.51 0.86 -12.79
#